data_625e2d844139b3ede9298eeec8ff1ab4
#
_entry.id   625e2d844139b3ede9298eeec8ff1ab4
#
_cell.length_a   1.000
_cell.length_b   1.000
_cell.length_c   1.000
_cell.angle_alpha   90.00
_cell.angle_beta   90.00
_cell.angle_gamma   90.00
#
_symmetry.space_group_name_H-M   'P 1'
#
loop_
_entity.id
_entity.type
_entity.pdbx_description
1 polymer ?
#
loop_
_entity_poly.entity_id
_entity_poly.type
_entity_poly.pdbx_seq_one_letter_code
_entity_poly.pdbx_strand_id
1 'polypeptide(L)'
;TLSLHDALPILAEIIKTAAIWDVQDFEKLESESDAIRAAVMSEAARAHGTSQGHTLETRTTSQTLLLDVIRGSVGVKAWIVTVDEKETGLRNLVNFGHSIGHAIEAVLTPDMLHGECIAIGMVLEAEIARLVCGLPQVAIGRLTRCLQLYDLPVSLADPRIVALSKARELTTARLLDIMRVDKKNAGAQKKVVLLSRLGATAEERASAVPDSLLEHVLAPAMLVRESTHMPREPATIPTPGSKSISNRALVLAALSGGTCRVRNLLHSDDTRVMMQALRSEEHTSELQSPIH
;
A
#
# COMPACT_ATOMS: atom_id res chain seq x y z
N THR A 1 -18.11 19.14 11.45
CA THR A 1 -17.51 18.32 12.53
C THR A 1 -16.35 17.55 11.96
N LEU A 2 -15.09 17.96 12.27
CA LEU A 2 -13.90 17.19 11.92
C LEU A 2 -13.89 15.91 12.77
N SER A 3 -14.19 14.77 12.16
CA SER A 3 -14.00 13.46 12.78
C SER A 3 -12.56 13.00 12.56
N LEU A 4 -12.12 11.92 13.24
CA LEU A 4 -10.85 11.26 12.88
C LEU A 4 -10.80 10.95 11.38
N HIS A 5 -11.93 10.56 10.82
CA HIS A 5 -12.10 10.27 9.41
C HIS A 5 -11.78 11.49 8.51
N ASP A 6 -12.11 12.71 8.93
CA ASP A 6 -11.77 13.93 8.18
C ASP A 6 -10.29 14.32 8.29
N ALA A 7 -9.58 13.84 9.32
CA ALA A 7 -8.14 14.08 9.51
C ALA A 7 -7.25 13.08 8.74
N LEU A 8 -7.75 11.91 8.41
CA LEU A 8 -6.99 10.87 7.69
C LEU A 8 -6.42 11.36 6.34
N PRO A 9 -7.16 12.12 5.50
CA PRO A 9 -6.60 12.67 4.26
C PRO A 9 -5.39 13.56 4.48
N ILE A 10 -5.39 14.35 5.56
CA ILE A 10 -4.27 15.23 5.90
C ILE A 10 -3.04 14.43 6.29
N LEU A 11 -3.21 13.36 7.07
CA LEU A 11 -2.12 12.48 7.48
C LEU A 11 -1.50 11.74 6.27
N ALA A 12 -2.31 11.31 5.31
CA ALA A 12 -1.81 10.73 4.07
C ALA A 12 -0.90 11.71 3.30
N GLU A 13 -1.28 12.99 3.24
CA GLU A 13 -0.50 14.04 2.60
C GLU A 13 0.81 14.35 3.35
N ILE A 14 0.81 14.30 4.68
CA ILE A 14 2.01 14.46 5.49
C ILE A 14 2.97 13.28 5.26
N ILE A 15 2.48 12.05 5.32
CA ILE A 15 3.27 10.84 5.05
C ILE A 15 3.85 10.88 3.64
N LYS A 16 3.06 11.26 2.65
CA LYS A 16 3.50 11.45 1.27
C LYS A 16 4.68 12.41 1.18
N THR A 17 4.55 13.57 1.80
CA THR A 17 5.59 14.61 1.76
C THR A 17 6.88 14.12 2.40
N ALA A 18 6.80 13.46 3.55
CA ALA A 18 7.95 12.87 4.21
C ALA A 18 8.59 11.75 3.36
N ALA A 19 7.78 10.90 2.74
CA ALA A 19 8.26 9.80 1.91
C ALA A 19 9.06 10.26 0.68
N ILE A 20 8.74 11.43 0.11
CA ILE A 20 9.43 11.96 -1.08
C ILE A 20 10.60 12.89 -0.73
N TRP A 21 10.66 13.43 0.49
CA TRP A 21 11.54 14.56 0.78
C TRP A 21 12.42 14.41 2.01
N ASP A 22 11.90 13.91 3.12
CA ASP A 22 12.61 13.89 4.39
C ASP A 22 12.42 12.56 5.15
N VAL A 23 13.48 11.78 5.19
CA VAL A 23 13.49 10.50 5.92
C VAL A 23 13.33 10.69 7.43
N GLN A 24 13.81 11.80 8.01
CA GLN A 24 13.70 12.04 9.46
C GLN A 24 12.26 12.32 9.86
N ASP A 25 11.53 13.09 9.05
CA ASP A 25 10.09 13.29 9.27
C ASP A 25 9.31 11.98 9.04
N PHE A 26 9.73 11.16 8.08
CA PHE A 26 9.15 9.83 7.90
C PHE A 26 9.39 8.91 9.12
N GLU A 27 10.58 8.90 9.68
CA GLU A 27 10.92 8.13 10.88
C GLU A 27 10.14 8.60 12.12
N LYS A 28 9.90 9.90 12.27
CA LYS A 28 9.02 10.42 13.33
C LYS A 28 7.59 9.92 13.16
N LEU A 29 7.07 9.94 11.93
CA LEU A 29 5.73 9.41 11.64
C LEU A 29 5.60 7.93 11.95
N GLU A 30 6.66 7.13 11.76
CA GLU A 30 6.67 5.71 12.13
C GLU A 30 6.75 5.51 13.65
N SER A 31 7.70 6.18 14.31
CA SER A 31 8.01 5.91 15.73
C SER A 31 7.02 6.55 16.70
N GLU A 32 6.44 7.70 16.33
CA GLU A 32 5.59 8.51 17.21
C GLU A 32 4.11 8.47 16.79
N SER A 33 3.73 7.45 16.03
CA SER A 33 2.39 7.35 15.44
C SER A 33 1.26 7.40 16.48
N ASP A 34 1.42 6.74 17.63
CA ASP A 34 0.41 6.75 18.70
C ASP A 34 0.22 8.15 19.30
N ALA A 35 1.33 8.86 19.53
CA ALA A 35 1.30 10.22 20.07
C ALA A 35 0.67 11.21 19.07
N ILE A 36 1.00 11.08 17.80
CA ILE A 36 0.44 11.91 16.72
C ILE A 36 -1.07 11.65 16.58
N ARG A 37 -1.48 10.38 16.56
CA ARG A 37 -2.91 10.00 16.51
C ARG A 37 -3.68 10.51 17.71
N ALA A 38 -3.13 10.38 18.91
CA ALA A 38 -3.75 10.90 20.14
C ALA A 38 -3.93 12.43 20.06
N ALA A 39 -2.94 13.16 19.53
CA ALA A 39 -3.05 14.60 19.33
C ALA A 39 -4.15 14.96 18.33
N VAL A 40 -4.24 14.26 17.20
CA VAL A 40 -5.30 14.46 16.19
C VAL A 40 -6.68 14.24 16.81
N MET A 41 -6.86 13.17 17.58
CA MET A 41 -8.11 12.87 18.28
C MET A 41 -8.47 13.94 19.30
N SER A 42 -7.50 14.43 20.07
CA SER A 42 -7.69 15.51 21.03
C SER A 42 -8.13 16.81 20.37
N GLU A 43 -7.50 17.19 19.24
CA GLU A 43 -7.89 18.39 18.49
C GLU A 43 -9.26 18.25 17.84
N ALA A 44 -9.59 17.08 17.30
CA ALA A 44 -10.92 16.80 16.79
C ALA A 44 -11.99 16.93 17.90
N ALA A 45 -11.76 16.38 19.10
CA ALA A 45 -12.66 16.49 20.23
C ALA A 45 -12.85 17.95 20.70
N ARG A 46 -11.80 18.76 20.66
CA ARG A 46 -11.89 20.20 20.97
C ARG A 46 -12.73 20.97 19.95
N ALA A 47 -12.54 20.70 18.68
CA ALA A 47 -13.31 21.31 17.60
C ALA A 47 -14.82 21.03 17.75
N HIS A 48 -15.19 19.93 18.41
CA HIS A 48 -16.59 19.55 18.68
C HIS A 48 -17.16 20.08 20.00
N GLY A 49 -16.38 20.85 20.78
CA GLY A 49 -16.85 21.41 22.05
C GLY A 49 -17.12 20.37 23.14
N THR A 50 -16.64 19.14 22.96
CA THR A 50 -16.83 18.02 23.92
C THR A 50 -15.75 17.97 24.99
N SER A 51 -14.68 18.76 24.89
CA SER A 51 -13.61 18.83 25.88
C SER A 51 -13.77 20.08 26.73
N GLN A 52 -13.97 19.87 28.03
CA GLN A 52 -13.99 20.96 29.02
C GLN A 52 -12.62 21.62 29.09
N GLY A 53 -12.65 22.96 29.09
CA GLY A 53 -11.52 23.85 29.03
C GLY A 53 -10.24 23.42 29.75
N HIS A 54 -9.22 23.24 28.94
CA HIS A 54 -7.85 23.39 29.40
C HIS A 54 -7.37 24.75 28.88
N THR A 55 -6.95 25.59 29.79
CA THR A 55 -6.35 26.89 29.56
C THR A 55 -5.20 26.78 28.53
N LEU A 56 -5.07 27.81 27.72
CA LEU A 56 -4.11 27.98 26.61
C LEU A 56 -2.61 27.81 26.95
N GLU A 57 -2.26 27.40 28.16
CA GLU A 57 -0.90 27.60 28.69
C GLU A 57 0.08 26.43 28.53
N THR A 58 -0.36 25.21 28.20
CA THR A 58 0.63 24.13 28.01
C THR A 58 0.20 23.22 26.87
N ARG A 59 0.84 23.37 25.70
CA ARG A 59 0.74 22.33 24.66
C ARG A 59 1.30 21.03 25.20
N THR A 60 0.58 19.94 25.03
CA THR A 60 1.09 18.62 25.34
C THR A 60 2.24 18.28 24.40
N THR A 61 3.15 17.40 24.81
CA THR A 61 4.22 16.90 23.93
C THR A 61 3.67 16.38 22.61
N SER A 62 2.56 15.66 22.63
CA SER A 62 1.88 15.13 21.44
C SER A 62 1.38 16.22 20.51
N GLN A 63 0.85 17.33 21.03
CA GLN A 63 0.42 18.48 20.20
C GLN A 63 1.59 19.21 19.57
N THR A 64 2.72 19.32 20.28
CA THR A 64 3.93 19.89 19.73
C THR A 64 4.44 19.02 18.59
N LEU A 65 4.45 17.71 18.77
CA LEU A 65 4.86 16.74 17.76
C LEU A 65 3.97 16.80 16.50
N LEU A 66 2.64 16.84 16.68
CA LEU A 66 1.70 17.00 15.57
C LEU A 66 1.96 18.31 14.80
N LEU A 67 2.21 19.41 15.52
CA LEU A 67 2.52 20.69 14.90
C LEU A 67 3.83 20.64 14.10
N ASP A 68 4.83 19.93 14.61
CA ASP A 68 6.13 19.81 13.95
C ASP A 68 6.03 19.04 12.63
N VAL A 69 5.31 17.93 12.61
CA VAL A 69 5.11 17.15 11.36
C VAL A 69 4.25 17.93 10.34
N ILE A 70 3.25 18.70 10.79
CA ILE A 70 2.46 19.56 9.92
C ILE A 70 3.36 20.67 9.34
N ARG A 71 4.18 21.33 10.16
CA ARG A 71 5.11 22.39 9.72
C ARG A 71 6.13 21.87 8.74
N GLY A 72 6.70 20.68 8.99
CA GLY A 72 7.62 20.01 8.06
C GLY A 72 6.95 19.81 6.70
N SER A 73 5.80 19.19 6.65
CA SER A 73 5.05 18.95 5.41
C SER A 73 4.67 20.25 4.68
N VAL A 74 4.16 21.26 5.38
CA VAL A 74 3.82 22.56 4.80
C VAL A 74 5.05 23.28 4.30
N GLY A 75 6.16 23.25 5.05
CA GLY A 75 7.43 23.86 4.69
C GLY A 75 8.00 23.30 3.39
N VAL A 76 8.02 21.98 3.25
CA VAL A 76 8.45 21.29 2.02
C VAL A 76 7.57 21.71 0.84
N LYS A 77 6.26 21.67 1.01
CA LYS A 77 5.33 22.04 -0.07
C LYS A 77 5.48 23.51 -0.47
N ALA A 78 5.59 24.41 0.52
CA ALA A 78 5.81 25.84 0.27
C ALA A 78 7.11 26.08 -0.50
N TRP A 79 8.21 25.42 -0.10
CA TRP A 79 9.49 25.52 -0.78
C TRP A 79 9.41 25.02 -2.22
N ILE A 80 8.85 23.83 -2.45
CA ILE A 80 8.69 23.26 -3.80
C ILE A 80 7.88 24.21 -4.71
N VAL A 81 6.76 24.76 -4.21
CA VAL A 81 5.92 25.68 -4.99
C VAL A 81 6.64 26.99 -5.29
N THR A 82 7.48 27.46 -4.36
CA THR A 82 8.27 28.68 -4.56
C THR A 82 9.37 28.49 -5.61
N VAL A 83 10.01 27.33 -5.62
CA VAL A 83 11.10 27.03 -6.56
C VAL A 83 10.56 26.68 -7.94
N ASP A 84 9.44 25.99 -8.02
CA ASP A 84 8.82 25.56 -9.29
C ASP A 84 7.37 26.07 -9.38
N GLU A 85 7.19 27.40 -9.47
CA GLU A 85 5.89 28.04 -9.61
C GLU A 85 5.12 27.57 -10.85
N LYS A 86 5.83 27.32 -11.94
CA LYS A 86 5.26 26.96 -13.25
C LYS A 86 4.99 25.46 -13.42
N GLU A 87 5.26 24.66 -12.40
CA GLU A 87 5.06 23.19 -12.43
C GLU A 87 5.80 22.50 -13.60
N THR A 88 7.05 22.89 -13.81
CA THR A 88 7.86 22.37 -14.91
C THR A 88 8.61 21.08 -14.59
N GLY A 89 8.80 20.75 -13.33
CA GLY A 89 9.55 19.56 -12.89
C GLY A 89 9.33 19.21 -11.43
N LEU A 90 10.00 19.88 -10.52
CA LEU A 90 10.07 19.55 -9.09
C LEU A 90 8.69 19.48 -8.42
N ARG A 91 7.79 20.39 -8.80
CA ARG A 91 6.42 20.42 -8.26
C ARG A 91 5.62 19.16 -8.59
N ASN A 92 5.97 18.46 -9.67
CA ASN A 92 5.32 17.19 -9.99
C ASN A 92 5.55 16.11 -8.92
N LEU A 93 6.63 16.23 -8.11
CA LEU A 93 6.94 15.25 -7.07
C LEU A 93 5.89 15.18 -5.96
N VAL A 94 5.19 16.30 -5.68
CA VAL A 94 4.10 16.30 -4.69
C VAL A 94 2.90 15.43 -5.11
N ASN A 95 2.92 14.91 -6.34
CA ASN A 95 1.90 14.00 -6.86
C ASN A 95 2.24 12.52 -6.61
N PHE A 96 3.21 12.18 -5.76
CA PHE A 96 3.46 10.78 -5.38
C PHE A 96 2.17 10.13 -4.86
N GLY A 97 1.83 8.97 -5.39
CA GLY A 97 0.58 8.29 -5.12
C GLY A 97 -0.67 8.84 -5.84
N HIS A 98 -0.59 10.04 -6.44
CA HIS A 98 -1.75 10.70 -7.02
C HIS A 98 -2.13 10.17 -8.39
N SER A 99 -1.19 9.69 -9.19
CA SER A 99 -1.49 9.23 -10.55
C SER A 99 -2.43 8.03 -10.52
N ILE A 100 -2.18 7.09 -9.63
CA ILE A 100 -3.04 5.92 -9.41
C ILE A 100 -4.18 6.28 -8.44
N GLY A 101 -3.88 7.04 -7.37
CA GLY A 101 -4.85 7.40 -6.35
C GLY A 101 -6.06 8.17 -6.88
N HIS A 102 -5.86 9.15 -7.78
CA HIS A 102 -6.96 9.87 -8.43
C HIS A 102 -7.83 8.97 -9.32
N ALA A 103 -7.23 7.96 -9.97
CA ALA A 103 -8.02 7.02 -10.74
C ALA A 103 -8.92 6.17 -9.83
N ILE A 104 -8.42 5.75 -8.67
CA ILE A 104 -9.19 5.04 -7.64
C ILE A 104 -10.28 5.96 -7.08
N GLU A 105 -9.93 7.19 -6.74
CA GLU A 105 -10.84 8.21 -6.21
C GLU A 105 -12.01 8.48 -7.17
N ALA A 106 -11.73 8.63 -8.47
CA ALA A 106 -12.74 8.87 -9.49
C ALA A 106 -13.81 7.75 -9.58
N VAL A 107 -13.45 6.52 -9.18
CA VAL A 107 -14.38 5.39 -9.12
C VAL A 107 -15.12 5.36 -7.78
N LEU A 108 -14.42 5.60 -6.68
CA LEU A 108 -14.92 5.34 -5.32
C LEU A 108 -15.59 6.55 -4.65
N THR A 109 -15.44 7.76 -5.22
CA THR A 109 -16.11 8.96 -4.66
C THR A 109 -17.63 8.80 -4.66
N PRO A 110 -18.36 9.19 -3.61
CA PRO A 110 -17.90 9.80 -2.34
C PRO A 110 -17.60 8.78 -1.22
N ASP A 111 -17.59 7.49 -1.49
CA ASP A 111 -17.52 6.41 -0.50
C ASP A 111 -16.14 6.30 0.17
N MET A 112 -15.08 6.78 -0.53
CA MET A 112 -13.71 6.83 -0.03
C MET A 112 -13.16 8.25 -0.08
N LEU A 113 -12.36 8.60 0.92
CA LEU A 113 -11.73 9.92 1.00
C LEU A 113 -10.48 10.00 0.12
N HIS A 114 -10.16 11.21 -0.33
CA HIS A 114 -8.96 11.49 -1.14
C HIS A 114 -7.70 10.84 -0.56
N GLY A 115 -7.37 11.12 0.71
CA GLY A 115 -6.16 10.59 1.35
C GLY A 115 -6.13 9.07 1.45
N GLU A 116 -7.27 8.40 1.55
CA GLU A 116 -7.36 6.95 1.53
C GLU A 116 -7.00 6.39 0.14
N CYS A 117 -7.50 7.02 -0.92
CA CYS A 117 -7.17 6.64 -2.29
C CYS A 117 -5.70 6.91 -2.62
N ILE A 118 -5.15 8.05 -2.14
CA ILE A 118 -3.73 8.39 -2.32
C ILE A 118 -2.83 7.41 -1.55
N ALA A 119 -3.22 6.95 -0.37
CA ALA A 119 -2.45 5.97 0.40
C ALA A 119 -2.24 4.67 -0.39
N ILE A 120 -3.29 4.16 -1.03
CA ILE A 120 -3.19 2.99 -1.93
C ILE A 120 -2.30 3.32 -3.13
N GLY A 121 -2.48 4.50 -3.73
CA GLY A 121 -1.66 4.97 -4.84
C GLY A 121 -0.17 5.02 -4.49
N MET A 122 0.19 5.49 -3.31
CA MET A 122 1.59 5.51 -2.83
C MET A 122 2.21 4.12 -2.77
N VAL A 123 1.49 3.13 -2.26
CA VAL A 123 2.00 1.75 -2.20
C VAL A 123 2.18 1.16 -3.60
N LEU A 124 1.23 1.40 -4.50
CA LEU A 124 1.30 0.91 -5.88
C LEU A 124 2.42 1.61 -6.68
N GLU A 125 2.60 2.92 -6.53
CA GLU A 125 3.70 3.66 -7.16
C GLU A 125 5.07 3.26 -6.56
N ALA A 126 5.14 2.92 -5.27
CA ALA A 126 6.35 2.37 -4.66
C ALA A 126 6.69 0.96 -5.21
N GLU A 127 5.70 0.13 -5.51
CA GLU A 127 5.93 -1.15 -6.21
C GLU A 127 6.45 -0.93 -7.64
N ILE A 128 5.96 0.07 -8.35
CA ILE A 128 6.52 0.48 -9.65
C ILE A 128 7.98 0.92 -9.47
N ALA A 129 8.27 1.73 -8.46
CA ALA A 129 9.65 2.16 -8.16
C ALA A 129 10.57 0.97 -7.88
N ARG A 130 10.08 -0.07 -7.21
CA ARG A 130 10.84 -1.32 -7.01
C ARG A 130 11.20 -2.00 -8.32
N LEU A 131 10.27 -2.06 -9.24
CA LEU A 131 10.46 -2.72 -10.54
C LEU A 131 11.35 -1.90 -11.49
N VAL A 132 11.30 -0.58 -11.43
CA VAL A 132 12.00 0.34 -12.36
C VAL A 132 13.33 0.83 -11.79
N CYS A 133 13.35 1.25 -10.52
CA CYS A 133 14.48 1.92 -9.89
C CYS A 133 15.17 1.05 -8.83
N GLY A 134 14.66 -0.17 -8.56
CA GLY A 134 15.23 -1.05 -7.55
C GLY A 134 14.97 -0.59 -6.11
N LEU A 135 13.88 0.15 -5.84
CA LEU A 135 13.49 0.51 -4.47
C LEU A 135 13.48 -0.75 -3.59
N PRO A 136 14.18 -0.77 -2.45
CA PRO A 136 14.21 -1.94 -1.59
C PRO A 136 12.81 -2.33 -1.07
N GLN A 137 12.51 -3.63 -1.05
CA GLN A 137 11.24 -4.14 -0.54
C GLN A 137 10.97 -3.68 0.91
N VAL A 138 12.02 -3.53 1.71
CA VAL A 138 11.93 -3.01 3.08
C VAL A 138 11.37 -1.58 3.10
N ALA A 139 11.72 -0.73 2.13
CA ALA A 139 11.18 0.63 2.05
C ALA A 139 9.68 0.62 1.78
N ILE A 140 9.19 -0.28 0.90
CA ILE A 140 7.76 -0.46 0.64
C ILE A 140 7.06 -0.98 1.89
N GLY A 141 7.64 -1.96 2.58
CA GLY A 141 7.10 -2.50 3.83
C GLY A 141 6.98 -1.42 4.92
N ARG A 142 7.98 -0.54 5.05
CA ARG A 142 7.94 0.60 5.98
C ARG A 142 6.84 1.59 5.59
N LEU A 143 6.75 1.97 4.32
CA LEU A 143 5.69 2.87 3.83
C LEU A 143 4.30 2.29 4.11
N THR A 144 4.08 1.02 3.74
CA THR A 144 2.83 0.31 3.98
C THR A 144 2.46 0.29 5.46
N ARG A 145 3.44 -0.07 6.32
CA ARG A 145 3.22 -0.10 7.77
C ARG A 145 2.92 1.30 8.33
N CYS A 146 3.66 2.32 7.90
CA CYS A 146 3.40 3.70 8.33
C CYS A 146 1.97 4.13 7.99
N LEU A 147 1.49 3.89 6.77
CA LEU A 147 0.12 4.18 6.38
C LEU A 147 -0.91 3.44 7.25
N GLN A 148 -0.67 2.15 7.52
CA GLN A 148 -1.52 1.34 8.40
C GLN A 148 -1.57 1.83 9.84
N LEU A 149 -0.46 2.36 10.38
CA LEU A 149 -0.42 2.96 11.72
C LEU A 149 -1.40 4.15 11.84
N TYR A 150 -1.73 4.79 10.74
CA TYR A 150 -2.71 5.88 10.65
C TYR A 150 -4.07 5.43 10.14
N ASP A 151 -4.36 4.14 10.14
CA ASP A 151 -5.62 3.54 9.69
C ASP A 151 -5.97 3.84 8.22
N LEU A 152 -4.95 4.08 7.38
CA LEU A 152 -5.11 4.29 5.96
C LEU A 152 -5.10 2.95 5.20
N PRO A 153 -5.94 2.77 4.17
CA PRO A 153 -5.92 1.58 3.34
C PRO A 153 -4.65 1.53 2.49
N VAL A 154 -4.11 0.35 2.29
CA VAL A 154 -2.85 0.13 1.57
C VAL A 154 -2.99 -0.79 0.36
N SER A 155 -4.21 -1.20 0.06
CA SER A 155 -4.50 -2.17 -1.02
C SER A 155 -5.92 -2.01 -1.52
N LEU A 156 -6.16 -2.29 -2.79
CA LEU A 156 -7.50 -2.41 -3.36
C LEU A 156 -8.31 -3.59 -2.77
N ALA A 157 -7.65 -4.51 -2.09
CA ALA A 157 -8.28 -5.62 -1.35
C ALA A 157 -8.63 -5.25 0.10
N ASP A 158 -8.51 -3.99 0.50
CA ASP A 158 -8.94 -3.54 1.84
C ASP A 158 -10.43 -3.88 2.05
N PRO A 159 -10.82 -4.47 3.19
CA PRO A 159 -12.22 -4.84 3.47
C PRO A 159 -13.20 -3.69 3.30
N ARG A 160 -12.80 -2.46 3.61
CA ARG A 160 -13.62 -1.26 3.43
C ARG A 160 -13.96 -1.02 1.96
N ILE A 161 -13.01 -1.25 1.07
CA ILE A 161 -13.21 -1.11 -0.39
C ILE A 161 -14.03 -2.26 -0.93
N VAL A 162 -13.66 -3.50 -0.56
CA VAL A 162 -14.35 -4.71 -1.05
C VAL A 162 -15.84 -4.73 -0.70
N ALA A 163 -16.20 -4.10 0.43
CA ALA A 163 -17.59 -3.96 0.87
C ALA A 163 -18.41 -2.96 0.01
N LEU A 164 -17.76 -2.08 -0.75
CA LEU A 164 -18.44 -1.09 -1.57
C LEU A 164 -19.03 -1.72 -2.84
N SER A 165 -20.21 -1.31 -3.22
CA SER A 165 -20.84 -1.74 -4.49
C SER A 165 -20.01 -1.36 -5.71
N LYS A 166 -19.34 -0.21 -5.67
CA LYS A 166 -18.45 0.30 -6.72
C LYS A 166 -17.11 -0.44 -6.82
N ALA A 167 -16.73 -1.27 -5.84
CA ALA A 167 -15.49 -2.03 -5.90
C ALA A 167 -15.37 -2.90 -7.17
N ARG A 168 -16.48 -3.34 -7.72
CA ARG A 168 -16.52 -4.12 -8.96
C ARG A 168 -16.09 -3.32 -10.20
N GLU A 169 -16.13 -2.00 -10.12
CA GLU A 169 -15.71 -1.08 -11.19
C GLU A 169 -14.20 -0.79 -11.15
N LEU A 170 -13.51 -1.15 -10.07
CA LEU A 170 -12.05 -1.03 -9.93
C LEU A 170 -11.31 -2.09 -10.76
N THR A 171 -11.55 -2.08 -12.05
CA THR A 171 -10.82 -2.93 -12.99
C THR A 171 -9.56 -2.21 -13.48
N THR A 172 -8.50 -2.97 -13.77
CA THR A 172 -7.26 -2.42 -14.33
C THR A 172 -7.54 -1.58 -15.58
N ALA A 173 -8.38 -2.06 -16.50
CA ALA A 173 -8.76 -1.33 -17.72
C ALA A 173 -9.42 0.02 -17.39
N ARG A 174 -10.35 0.04 -16.43
CA ARG A 174 -11.05 1.28 -16.03
C ARG A 174 -10.10 2.30 -15.42
N LEU A 175 -9.19 1.85 -14.54
CA LEU A 175 -8.20 2.73 -13.91
C LEU A 175 -7.24 3.31 -14.95
N LEU A 176 -6.77 2.50 -15.89
CA LEU A 176 -5.90 2.97 -16.99
C LEU A 176 -6.60 3.97 -17.91
N ASP A 177 -7.88 3.78 -18.21
CA ASP A 177 -8.67 4.72 -18.98
C ASP A 177 -8.81 6.09 -18.27
N ILE A 178 -9.07 6.09 -16.96
CA ILE A 178 -9.16 7.32 -16.18
C ILE A 178 -7.80 8.02 -16.16
N MET A 179 -6.71 7.29 -15.90
CA MET A 179 -5.35 7.84 -15.93
C MET A 179 -4.98 8.45 -17.28
N ARG A 180 -5.52 7.95 -18.38
CA ARG A 180 -5.26 8.48 -19.72
C ARG A 180 -5.84 9.90 -19.92
N VAL A 181 -6.97 10.18 -19.30
CA VAL A 181 -7.69 11.46 -19.41
C VAL A 181 -7.11 12.53 -18.47
N ASP A 182 -6.32 12.15 -17.48
CA ASP A 182 -5.71 13.09 -16.54
C ASP A 182 -4.77 14.05 -17.31
N LYS A 183 -5.02 15.36 -17.15
CA LYS A 183 -4.27 16.45 -17.82
C LYS A 183 -2.76 16.41 -17.58
N LYS A 184 -2.32 15.73 -16.51
CA LYS A 184 -0.90 15.54 -16.18
C LYS A 184 -0.19 14.56 -17.11
N ASN A 185 -0.94 13.72 -17.81
CA ASN A 185 -0.46 12.75 -18.78
C ASN A 185 -0.55 13.33 -20.19
N ALA A 186 0.22 14.38 -20.47
CA ALA A 186 0.31 14.94 -21.82
C ALA A 186 0.96 13.92 -22.76
N GLY A 187 0.16 13.28 -23.61
CA GLY A 187 0.60 12.27 -24.57
C GLY A 187 0.20 10.83 -24.17
N ALA A 188 0.73 9.85 -24.90
CA ALA A 188 0.40 8.43 -24.73
C ALA A 188 1.00 7.78 -23.48
N GLN A 189 1.86 8.46 -22.73
CA GLN A 189 2.59 7.91 -21.59
C GLN A 189 2.07 8.47 -20.26
N LYS A 190 1.72 7.57 -19.36
CA LYS A 190 1.35 7.91 -17.98
C LYS A 190 2.60 8.18 -17.16
N LYS A 191 2.52 9.17 -16.27
CA LYS A 191 3.63 9.59 -15.41
C LYS A 191 3.31 9.31 -13.96
N VAL A 192 4.29 8.75 -13.23
CA VAL A 192 4.23 8.48 -11.80
C VAL A 192 5.49 9.00 -11.11
N VAL A 193 5.41 9.23 -9.81
CA VAL A 193 6.59 9.60 -9.02
C VAL A 193 7.24 8.35 -8.47
N LEU A 194 8.52 8.17 -8.71
CA LEU A 194 9.28 7.01 -8.30
C LEU A 194 10.21 7.37 -7.14
N LEU A 195 10.18 6.57 -6.07
CA LEU A 195 11.11 6.69 -4.96
C LEU A 195 12.42 5.94 -5.27
N SER A 196 13.57 6.54 -4.96
CA SER A 196 14.85 5.82 -4.87
C SER A 196 15.06 5.20 -3.49
N ARG A 197 14.55 5.88 -2.47
CA ARG A 197 14.51 5.47 -1.05
C ARG A 197 13.44 6.29 -0.33
N LEU A 198 13.11 5.94 0.89
CA LEU A 198 12.29 6.81 1.74
C LEU A 198 13.04 8.14 1.97
N GLY A 199 12.31 9.23 1.82
CA GLY A 199 12.85 10.59 1.89
C GLY A 199 13.53 11.09 0.61
N ALA A 200 13.47 10.34 -0.51
CA ALA A 200 14.03 10.79 -1.78
C ALA A 200 13.36 10.14 -3.00
N THR A 201 13.19 10.92 -4.05
CA THR A 201 12.73 10.46 -5.36
C THR A 201 13.89 10.02 -6.25
N ALA A 202 13.61 9.23 -7.27
CA ALA A 202 14.60 8.77 -8.25
C ALA A 202 14.98 9.87 -9.24
N GLU A 203 14.03 10.73 -9.59
CA GLU A 203 14.20 11.86 -10.49
C GLU A 203 13.57 13.12 -9.86
N GLU A 204 13.98 14.29 -10.34
CA GLU A 204 13.42 15.59 -9.95
C GLU A 204 12.08 15.91 -10.62
N ARG A 205 11.48 14.93 -11.25
CA ARG A 205 10.18 15.02 -11.95
C ARG A 205 9.51 13.66 -12.00
N ALA A 206 8.24 13.65 -12.35
CA ALA A 206 7.50 12.41 -12.57
C ALA A 206 8.06 11.67 -13.81
N SER A 207 8.24 10.35 -13.67
CA SER A 207 8.80 9.44 -14.67
C SER A 207 7.70 8.82 -15.52
N ALA A 208 7.91 8.73 -16.82
CA ALA A 208 6.99 8.04 -17.73
C ALA A 208 7.11 6.53 -17.56
N VAL A 209 5.97 5.85 -17.46
CA VAL A 209 5.91 4.40 -17.31
C VAL A 209 4.99 3.78 -18.38
N PRO A 210 5.32 2.58 -18.90
CA PRO A 210 4.47 1.88 -19.87
C PRO A 210 3.22 1.32 -19.19
N ASP A 211 2.13 1.25 -19.94
CA ASP A 211 0.85 0.69 -19.47
C ASP A 211 0.99 -0.76 -18.98
N SER A 212 1.84 -1.57 -19.62
CA SER A 212 2.09 -2.94 -19.20
C SER A 212 2.63 -3.06 -17.76
N LEU A 213 3.39 -2.08 -17.30
CA LEU A 213 3.89 -2.04 -15.92
C LEU A 213 2.78 -1.65 -14.94
N LEU A 214 1.96 -0.69 -15.32
CA LEU A 214 0.77 -0.31 -14.55
C LEU A 214 -0.23 -1.47 -14.46
N GLU A 215 -0.47 -2.16 -15.58
CA GLU A 215 -1.29 -3.38 -15.60
C GLU A 215 -0.77 -4.44 -14.63
N HIS A 216 0.55 -4.66 -14.61
CA HIS A 216 1.18 -5.62 -13.72
C HIS A 216 0.96 -5.28 -12.24
N VAL A 217 1.08 -4.01 -11.86
CA VAL A 217 0.95 -3.56 -10.48
C VAL A 217 -0.51 -3.42 -10.04
N LEU A 218 -1.40 -3.02 -10.97
CA LEU A 218 -2.83 -2.90 -10.73
C LEU A 218 -3.57 -4.24 -10.85
N ALA A 219 -2.94 -5.26 -11.45
CA ALA A 219 -3.52 -6.58 -11.49
C ALA A 219 -3.82 -7.04 -10.05
N PRO A 220 -5.04 -7.53 -9.76
CA PRO A 220 -5.34 -8.01 -8.43
C PRO A 220 -4.31 -9.08 -8.08
N ALA A 221 -3.57 -8.87 -6.99
CA ALA A 221 -2.80 -9.95 -6.39
C ALA A 221 -3.74 -11.16 -6.34
N MET A 222 -3.30 -12.31 -6.84
CA MET A 222 -4.14 -13.50 -6.89
C MET A 222 -4.78 -13.69 -5.52
N LEU A 223 -6.02 -13.20 -5.38
CA LEU A 223 -6.84 -13.52 -4.22
C LEU A 223 -7.09 -15.01 -4.36
N VAL A 224 -6.51 -15.78 -3.44
CA VAL A 224 -6.96 -17.15 -3.23
C VAL A 224 -8.40 -17.02 -2.76
N ARG A 225 -9.33 -17.04 -3.73
CA ARG A 225 -10.76 -17.15 -3.39
C ARG A 225 -10.92 -18.54 -2.81
N GLU A 226 -11.55 -18.62 -1.66
CA GLU A 226 -12.16 -19.87 -1.23
C GLU A 226 -13.01 -20.36 -2.40
N SER A 227 -12.59 -21.45 -3.01
CA SER A 227 -13.40 -22.09 -4.03
C SER A 227 -14.58 -22.74 -3.32
N THR A 228 -15.75 -22.18 -3.47
CA THR A 228 -17.01 -22.82 -3.04
C THR A 228 -17.31 -24.11 -3.83
N HIS A 229 -16.51 -24.37 -4.87
CA HIS A 229 -16.53 -25.61 -5.65
C HIS A 229 -15.26 -26.40 -5.34
N MET A 230 -15.35 -27.28 -4.36
CA MET A 230 -14.35 -28.33 -4.15
C MET A 230 -14.36 -29.25 -5.36
N PRO A 231 -13.26 -29.41 -6.11
CA PRO A 231 -13.19 -30.48 -7.09
C PRO A 231 -13.35 -31.82 -6.34
N ARG A 232 -14.32 -32.62 -6.75
CA ARG A 232 -14.56 -33.92 -6.16
C ARG A 232 -13.44 -34.93 -6.44
N GLU A 233 -12.47 -34.57 -7.27
CA GLU A 233 -11.31 -35.39 -7.61
C GLU A 233 -9.98 -34.75 -7.15
N PRO A 234 -8.99 -35.56 -6.78
CA PRO A 234 -7.69 -35.05 -6.35
C PRO A 234 -7.02 -34.22 -7.44
N ALA A 235 -6.70 -32.96 -7.16
CA ALA A 235 -5.93 -32.13 -8.10
C ALA A 235 -4.49 -32.61 -8.17
N THR A 236 -3.96 -32.78 -9.39
CA THR A 236 -2.53 -33.12 -9.63
C THR A 236 -1.79 -31.86 -10.05
N ILE A 237 -0.86 -31.41 -9.22
CA ILE A 237 -0.04 -30.23 -9.48
C ILE A 237 1.37 -30.69 -9.88
N PRO A 238 1.79 -30.54 -11.15
CA PRO A 238 3.16 -30.78 -11.54
C PRO A 238 4.06 -29.64 -11.02
N THR A 239 5.07 -29.95 -10.21
CA THR A 239 6.02 -28.96 -9.73
C THR A 239 7.32 -29.09 -10.50
N PRO A 240 7.92 -28.01 -11.05
CA PRO A 240 9.31 -28.04 -11.49
C PRO A 240 10.23 -28.25 -10.28
N GLY A 241 11.41 -28.85 -10.51
CA GLY A 241 12.39 -29.13 -9.47
C GLY A 241 13.05 -27.88 -8.88
N SER A 242 12.26 -26.92 -8.46
CA SER A 242 12.68 -25.66 -7.81
C SER A 242 12.28 -25.68 -6.35
N LYS A 243 13.23 -25.41 -5.44
CA LYS A 243 13.04 -25.31 -4.00
C LYS A 243 11.91 -24.38 -3.62
N SER A 244 11.91 -23.17 -4.19
CA SER A 244 10.91 -22.12 -3.89
C SER A 244 9.51 -22.51 -4.38
N ILE A 245 9.38 -23.10 -5.56
CA ILE A 245 8.10 -23.55 -6.11
C ILE A 245 7.58 -24.75 -5.32
N SER A 246 8.45 -25.68 -4.95
CA SER A 246 8.08 -26.85 -4.15
C SER A 246 7.50 -26.46 -2.80
N ASN A 247 8.12 -25.52 -2.08
CA ASN A 247 7.61 -25.04 -0.80
C ASN A 247 6.26 -24.33 -0.95
N ARG A 248 6.08 -23.50 -1.98
CA ARG A 248 4.78 -22.85 -2.24
C ARG A 248 3.69 -23.85 -2.59
N ALA A 249 4.02 -24.87 -3.39
CA ALA A 249 3.07 -25.93 -3.74
C ALA A 249 2.63 -26.73 -2.50
N LEU A 250 3.54 -26.99 -1.56
CA LEU A 250 3.21 -27.66 -0.29
C LEU A 250 2.26 -26.80 0.57
N VAL A 251 2.53 -25.49 0.68
CA VAL A 251 1.64 -24.58 1.44
C VAL A 251 0.27 -24.51 0.77
N LEU A 252 0.20 -24.36 -0.55
CA LEU A 252 -1.08 -24.33 -1.27
C LEU A 252 -1.87 -25.65 -1.13
N ALA A 253 -1.17 -26.78 -1.17
CA ALA A 253 -1.79 -28.09 -0.95
C ALA A 253 -2.33 -28.23 0.47
N ALA A 254 -1.61 -27.73 1.48
CA ALA A 254 -2.07 -27.76 2.88
C ALA A 254 -3.27 -26.84 3.15
N LEU A 255 -3.31 -25.69 2.45
CA LEU A 255 -4.43 -24.74 2.56
C LEU A 255 -5.63 -25.13 1.72
N SER A 256 -5.51 -26.15 0.85
CA SER A 256 -6.65 -26.63 0.06
C SER A 256 -7.61 -27.42 0.95
N GLY A 257 -8.90 -27.16 0.83
CA GLY A 257 -9.92 -27.91 1.58
C GLY A 257 -10.16 -29.35 1.12
N GLY A 258 -9.28 -29.94 0.29
CA GLY A 258 -9.40 -31.28 -0.27
C GLY A 258 -8.07 -32.03 -0.35
N THR A 259 -8.10 -33.28 -0.80
CA THR A 259 -6.89 -34.08 -0.99
C THR A 259 -6.13 -33.63 -2.22
N CYS A 260 -4.88 -33.22 -2.06
CA CYS A 260 -3.97 -32.82 -3.12
C CYS A 260 -2.81 -33.80 -3.27
N ARG A 261 -2.43 -34.11 -4.52
CA ARG A 261 -1.23 -34.89 -4.81
C ARG A 261 -0.20 -34.02 -5.50
N VAL A 262 0.90 -33.72 -4.82
CA VAL A 262 2.03 -32.95 -5.36
C VAL A 262 3.04 -33.93 -5.95
N ARG A 263 3.42 -33.77 -7.24
CA ARG A 263 4.41 -34.60 -7.93
C ARG A 263 5.65 -33.77 -8.28
N ASN A 264 6.79 -34.45 -8.43
CA ASN A 264 8.09 -33.84 -8.76
C ASN A 264 8.55 -32.79 -7.75
N LEU A 265 8.23 -33.00 -6.48
CA LEU A 265 8.71 -32.16 -5.40
C LEU A 265 10.24 -32.25 -5.33
N LEU A 266 10.92 -31.08 -5.28
CA LEU A 266 12.35 -31.06 -5.05
C LEU A 266 12.64 -31.50 -3.61
N HIS A 267 13.42 -32.55 -3.45
CA HIS A 267 13.90 -33.01 -2.14
C HIS A 267 15.12 -32.19 -1.72
N SER A 268 14.95 -31.32 -0.77
CA SER A 268 15.98 -30.50 -0.12
C SER A 268 15.71 -30.44 1.38
N ASP A 269 16.68 -29.99 2.16
CA ASP A 269 16.49 -29.84 3.61
C ASP A 269 15.31 -28.92 3.93
N ASP A 270 15.14 -27.83 3.18
CA ASP A 270 14.03 -26.90 3.40
C ASP A 270 12.66 -27.50 3.08
N THR A 271 12.54 -28.27 1.99
CA THR A 271 11.27 -28.94 1.67
C THR A 271 10.95 -30.04 2.66
N ARG A 272 11.99 -30.71 3.22
CA ARG A 272 11.83 -31.69 4.30
C ARG A 272 11.33 -31.03 5.58
N VAL A 273 11.93 -29.91 5.97
CA VAL A 273 11.49 -29.14 7.15
C VAL A 273 10.06 -28.63 6.94
N MET A 274 9.72 -28.13 5.75
CA MET A 274 8.36 -27.68 5.43
C MET A 274 7.35 -28.84 5.55
N MET A 275 7.66 -30.01 5.00
CA MET A 275 6.77 -31.18 5.13
C MET A 275 6.63 -31.65 6.59
N GLN A 276 7.68 -31.54 7.41
CA GLN A 276 7.59 -31.84 8.82
C GLN A 276 6.72 -30.85 9.57
N ALA A 277 6.88 -29.56 9.29
CA ALA A 277 6.06 -28.50 9.88
C ALA A 277 4.58 -28.67 9.54
N LEU A 278 4.25 -28.93 8.27
CA LEU A 278 2.87 -29.16 7.83
C LEU A 278 2.26 -30.45 8.41
N ARG A 279 3.07 -31.45 8.75
CA ARG A 279 2.58 -32.69 9.43
C ARG A 279 2.36 -32.48 10.93
N SER A 280 3.03 -31.54 11.56
CA SER A 280 2.86 -31.21 12.97
C SER A 280 1.61 -30.36 13.26
N GLU A 281 1.10 -29.69 12.26
CA GLU A 281 -0.19 -28.99 12.32
C GLU A 281 -1.32 -30.01 12.13
N GLU A 282 -2.24 -30.12 13.06
CA GLU A 282 -3.32 -31.15 13.12
C GLU A 282 -4.27 -31.18 11.91
N HIS A 283 -4.09 -30.33 10.91
CA HIS A 283 -4.93 -30.22 9.73
C HIS A 283 -4.42 -30.98 8.50
N THR A 284 -3.33 -31.72 8.58
CA THR A 284 -2.73 -32.47 7.45
C THR A 284 -2.61 -33.94 7.73
N SER A 285 -3.75 -34.59 7.90
CA SER A 285 -3.78 -36.05 8.12
C SER A 285 -3.51 -36.84 6.86
N GLU A 286 -2.65 -36.73 6.03
CA GLU A 286 -2.24 -37.66 4.97
C GLU A 286 -1.33 -37.05 3.89
N LEU A 287 -0.15 -36.55 4.28
CA LEU A 287 0.95 -36.42 3.33
C LEU A 287 1.70 -37.76 3.27
N GLN A 288 1.16 -38.75 2.56
CA GLN A 288 1.91 -39.94 2.21
C GLN A 288 2.77 -39.65 1.01
N SER A 289 4.10 -39.68 1.21
CA SER A 289 5.09 -39.69 0.14
C SER A 289 5.19 -41.12 -0.41
N PRO A 290 4.91 -41.40 -1.67
CA PRO A 290 5.40 -42.61 -2.29
C PRO A 290 6.87 -42.40 -2.59
N ILE A 291 7.69 -43.11 -1.84
CA ILE A 291 9.10 -43.33 -2.16
C ILE A 291 9.11 -44.26 -3.38
N HIS A 292 9.49 -43.77 -4.54
CA HIS A 292 10.14 -44.49 -5.61
C HIS A 292 10.89 -43.52 -6.52
#